data_4af927abf8a38f1d5aa47da930077913
#
_entry.id   4af927abf8a38f1d5aa47da930077913
#
_cell.length_a   1.000
_cell.length_b   1.000
_cell.length_c   1.000
_cell.angle_alpha   90.00
_cell.angle_beta   90.00
_cell.angle_gamma   90.00
#
_symmetry.space_group_name_H-M   'P 1'
#
loop_
_entity.id
_entity.type
_entity.pdbx_description
1 polymer ?
#
loop_
_entity_poly.entity_id
_entity_poly.type
_entity_poly.pdbx_seq_one_letter_code
_entity_poly.pdbx_strand_id
1 'polypeptide(L)'
;MSLRLTAVVAMTSERVIGRAGSLPWHLPEDLAYFKRTTSGHPIVMGRKTYESIGRPLPKRRNIVLTRDPTWSAEGVEVIHRPDELAGLPGMDGQVFIIGGAEIYAAFMPLLADLLVSHVFESHAGDTWLPEFEAEFPQSEILETYATFEVRRHF
;
A
#
# COMPACT_ATOMS: atom_id res chain seq x y z
N MET A 1 11.24 -20.28 4.16
CA MET A 1 10.22 -19.52 3.47
C MET A 1 10.18 -18.12 4.02
N SER A 2 10.31 -17.14 3.18
CA SER A 2 10.40 -15.77 3.59
C SER A 2 9.41 -14.91 2.83
N LEU A 3 8.92 -13.87 3.50
CA LEU A 3 8.08 -12.85 2.89
C LEU A 3 8.95 -11.73 2.37
N ARG A 4 8.55 -11.18 1.22
CA ARG A 4 9.07 -9.92 0.73
C ARG A 4 7.93 -8.91 0.79
N LEU A 5 8.06 -7.91 1.62
CA LEU A 5 7.04 -6.89 1.81
C LEU A 5 7.42 -5.64 1.03
N THR A 6 6.52 -5.22 0.15
CA THR A 6 6.71 -4.04 -0.69
C THR A 6 5.51 -3.11 -0.49
N ALA A 7 5.75 -1.85 -0.15
CA ALA A 7 4.67 -0.87 -0.11
C ALA A 7 4.39 -0.37 -1.53
N VAL A 8 3.11 -0.21 -1.85
CA VAL A 8 2.68 0.42 -3.10
C VAL A 8 1.86 1.65 -2.72
N VAL A 9 2.32 2.82 -3.14
CA VAL A 9 1.72 4.08 -2.72
C VAL A 9 1.91 5.15 -3.80
N ALA A 10 0.94 6.05 -3.92
CA ALA A 10 1.06 7.25 -4.73
C ALA A 10 1.10 8.46 -3.79
N MET A 11 2.02 9.39 -4.01
CA MET A 11 2.13 10.59 -3.19
C MET A 11 2.59 11.79 -4.01
N THR A 12 2.26 12.98 -3.53
CA THR A 12 2.81 14.22 -4.08
C THR A 12 4.21 14.48 -3.50
N SER A 13 4.88 15.51 -3.99
CA SER A 13 6.18 15.92 -3.44
C SER A 13 6.09 16.35 -1.99
N GLU A 14 4.91 16.79 -1.53
CA GLU A 14 4.62 17.13 -0.14
C GLU A 14 4.19 15.93 0.69
N ARG A 15 4.28 14.70 0.13
CA ARG A 15 3.92 13.43 0.78
C ARG A 15 2.44 13.23 1.01
N VAL A 16 1.57 13.98 0.34
CA VAL A 16 0.12 13.80 0.45
C VAL A 16 -0.28 12.49 -0.19
N ILE A 17 -1.02 11.66 0.54
CA ILE A 17 -1.55 10.37 0.09
C ILE A 17 -3.06 10.25 0.26
N GLY A 18 -3.73 11.22 0.87
CA GLY A 18 -5.16 11.18 1.05
C GLY A 18 -5.75 12.52 1.41
N ARG A 19 -7.07 12.63 1.15
CA ARG A 19 -7.88 13.77 1.53
C ARG A 19 -9.31 13.28 1.76
N ALA A 20 -9.86 13.53 2.95
CA ALA A 20 -11.22 13.17 3.34
C ALA A 20 -11.52 11.67 3.08
N GLY A 21 -10.56 10.79 3.35
CA GLY A 21 -10.73 9.35 3.23
C GLY A 21 -10.55 8.78 1.83
N SER A 22 -10.17 9.59 0.84
CA SER A 22 -9.91 9.12 -0.52
C SER A 22 -8.69 9.81 -1.11
N LEU A 23 -8.30 9.43 -2.33
CA LEU A 23 -7.20 10.07 -3.03
C LEU A 23 -7.64 11.44 -3.54
N PRO A 24 -6.77 12.48 -3.41
CA PRO A 24 -7.10 13.82 -3.91
C PRO A 24 -7.01 13.98 -5.43
N TRP A 25 -6.63 12.90 -6.14
CA TRP A 25 -6.49 12.90 -7.60
C TRP A 25 -7.18 11.68 -8.19
N HIS A 26 -7.40 11.73 -9.51
CA HIS A 26 -7.87 10.59 -10.27
C HIS A 26 -6.89 10.35 -11.41
N LEU A 27 -6.11 9.28 -11.33
CA LEU A 27 -5.09 8.91 -12.32
C LEU A 27 -5.36 7.48 -12.79
N PRO A 28 -6.09 7.30 -13.90
CA PRO A 28 -6.42 5.96 -14.40
C PRO A 28 -5.20 5.10 -14.69
N GLU A 29 -4.10 5.69 -15.15
CA GLU A 29 -2.86 4.96 -15.43
C GLU A 29 -2.21 4.44 -14.16
N ASP A 30 -2.33 5.18 -13.05
CA ASP A 30 -1.83 4.72 -11.76
C ASP A 30 -2.67 3.58 -11.20
N LEU A 31 -3.99 3.66 -11.35
CA LEU A 31 -4.89 2.57 -10.96
C LEU A 31 -4.59 1.31 -11.76
N ALA A 32 -4.33 1.43 -13.06
CA ALA A 32 -3.96 0.31 -13.91
C ALA A 32 -2.62 -0.29 -13.49
N TYR A 33 -1.65 0.55 -13.15
CA TYR A 33 -0.35 0.12 -12.64
C TYR A 33 -0.52 -0.67 -11.33
N PHE A 34 -1.29 -0.14 -10.40
CA PHE A 34 -1.58 -0.80 -9.13
C PHE A 34 -2.19 -2.19 -9.36
N LYS A 35 -3.19 -2.27 -10.23
CA LYS A 35 -3.90 -3.51 -10.50
C LYS A 35 -2.96 -4.57 -11.09
N ARG A 36 -2.17 -4.26 -12.11
CA ARG A 36 -1.29 -5.26 -12.71
C ARG A 36 -0.11 -5.63 -11.82
N THR A 37 0.33 -4.71 -10.97
CA THR A 37 1.44 -4.96 -10.05
C THR A 37 1.03 -5.90 -8.92
N THR A 38 -0.17 -5.69 -8.35
CA THR A 38 -0.61 -6.46 -7.18
C THR A 38 -1.39 -7.73 -7.52
N SER A 39 -1.93 -7.86 -8.73
CA SER A 39 -2.72 -9.04 -9.12
C SER A 39 -1.92 -10.33 -8.93
N GLY A 40 -2.54 -11.33 -8.32
CA GLY A 40 -1.91 -12.62 -8.05
C GLY A 40 -1.08 -12.65 -6.77
N HIS A 41 -1.01 -11.55 -6.04
CA HIS A 41 -0.25 -11.46 -4.79
C HIS A 41 -1.14 -11.04 -3.63
N PRO A 42 -0.82 -11.46 -2.39
CA PRO A 42 -1.53 -10.96 -1.22
C PRO A 42 -1.34 -9.46 -1.05
N ILE A 43 -2.40 -8.81 -0.58
CA ILE A 43 -2.39 -7.37 -0.25
C ILE A 43 -2.80 -7.18 1.20
N VAL A 44 -2.13 -6.26 1.88
CA VAL A 44 -2.42 -5.90 3.28
C VAL A 44 -2.84 -4.45 3.34
N MET A 45 -3.94 -4.19 4.01
CA MET A 45 -4.52 -2.85 4.14
C MET A 45 -5.09 -2.65 5.54
N GLY A 46 -5.34 -1.39 5.88
CA GLY A 46 -6.09 -1.07 7.08
C GLY A 46 -7.59 -1.18 6.84
N ARG A 47 -8.34 -1.26 7.93
CA ARG A 47 -9.81 -1.37 7.88
C ARG A 47 -10.45 -0.22 7.12
N LYS A 48 -10.02 1.03 7.34
CA LYS A 48 -10.59 2.19 6.65
C LYS A 48 -10.36 2.14 5.15
N THR A 49 -9.20 1.66 4.73
CA THR A 49 -8.91 1.46 3.30
C THR A 49 -9.83 0.42 2.71
N TYR A 50 -10.03 -0.70 3.42
CA TYR A 50 -10.97 -1.72 2.98
C TYR A 50 -12.39 -1.18 2.85
N GLU A 51 -12.85 -0.43 3.85
CA GLU A 51 -14.19 0.17 3.83
C GLU A 51 -14.37 1.17 2.69
N SER A 52 -13.31 1.88 2.34
CA SER A 52 -13.29 2.80 1.19
C SER A 52 -13.40 2.05 -0.14
N ILE A 53 -12.71 0.91 -0.26
CA ILE A 53 -12.79 0.05 -1.46
C ILE A 53 -14.18 -0.62 -1.53
N GLY A 54 -14.72 -1.03 -0.38
CA GLY A 54 -16.08 -1.57 -0.23
C GLY A 54 -16.24 -3.05 -0.55
N ARG A 55 -15.19 -3.72 -1.03
CA ARG A 55 -15.22 -5.15 -1.36
C ARG A 55 -13.80 -5.70 -1.46
N PRO A 56 -13.61 -7.03 -1.34
CA PRO A 56 -12.31 -7.62 -1.60
C PRO A 56 -11.90 -7.39 -3.06
N LEU A 57 -10.63 -7.07 -3.27
CA LEU A 57 -10.10 -6.93 -4.61
C LEU A 57 -9.90 -8.32 -5.24
N PRO A 58 -10.35 -8.55 -6.48
CA PRO A 58 -10.29 -9.87 -7.08
C PRO A 58 -8.86 -10.31 -7.39
N LYS A 59 -8.66 -11.64 -7.47
CA LYS A 59 -7.38 -12.28 -7.82
C LYS A 59 -6.26 -12.05 -6.81
N ARG A 60 -6.60 -11.67 -5.57
CA ARG A 60 -5.64 -11.38 -4.50
C ARG A 60 -6.20 -11.84 -3.17
N ARG A 61 -5.32 -12.34 -2.30
CA ARG A 61 -5.71 -12.52 -0.90
C ARG A 61 -5.80 -11.14 -0.28
N ASN A 62 -6.95 -10.82 0.31
CA ASN A 62 -7.18 -9.53 0.96
C ASN A 62 -7.00 -9.71 2.46
N ILE A 63 -6.04 -9.02 3.03
CA ILE A 63 -5.70 -9.11 4.46
C ILE A 63 -5.89 -7.73 5.06
N VAL A 64 -6.68 -7.65 6.13
CA VAL A 64 -6.94 -6.38 6.83
C VAL A 64 -6.30 -6.41 8.21
N LEU A 65 -5.50 -5.41 8.50
CA LEU A 65 -4.93 -5.18 9.82
C LEU A 65 -5.83 -4.20 10.57
N THR A 66 -6.39 -4.64 11.69
CA THR A 66 -7.23 -3.81 12.55
C THR A 66 -7.00 -4.14 14.02
N ARG A 67 -7.13 -3.13 14.88
CA ARG A 67 -7.06 -3.34 16.34
C ARG A 67 -8.34 -3.91 16.91
N ASP A 68 -9.46 -3.85 16.16
CA ASP A 68 -10.76 -4.35 16.60
C ASP A 68 -10.77 -5.88 16.54
N PRO A 69 -10.81 -6.59 17.69
CA PRO A 69 -10.75 -8.05 17.71
C PRO A 69 -12.03 -8.72 17.20
N THR A 70 -13.09 -7.97 17.02
CA THR A 70 -14.39 -8.51 16.57
C THR A 70 -14.71 -8.19 15.12
N TRP A 71 -13.89 -7.37 14.46
CA TRP A 71 -14.14 -6.99 13.07
C TRP A 71 -13.85 -8.15 12.12
N SER A 72 -14.75 -8.35 11.17
CA SER A 72 -14.58 -9.33 10.09
C SER A 72 -15.35 -8.89 8.86
N ALA A 73 -14.99 -9.44 7.72
CA ALA A 73 -15.72 -9.23 6.48
C ALA A 73 -15.56 -10.46 5.61
N GLU A 74 -16.56 -10.73 4.80
CA GLU A 74 -16.54 -11.88 3.89
C GLU A 74 -15.43 -11.70 2.84
N GLY A 75 -14.67 -12.76 2.60
CA GLY A 75 -13.59 -12.76 1.63
C GLY A 75 -12.31 -12.08 2.09
N VAL A 76 -12.20 -11.77 3.38
CA VAL A 76 -11.06 -11.05 3.96
C VAL A 76 -10.47 -11.85 5.12
N GLU A 77 -9.15 -11.92 5.17
CA GLU A 77 -8.42 -12.44 6.33
C GLU A 77 -8.08 -11.27 7.24
N VAL A 78 -8.15 -11.47 8.55
CA VAL A 78 -7.93 -10.40 9.52
C VAL A 78 -6.71 -10.70 10.37
N ILE A 79 -5.85 -9.70 10.53
CA ILE A 79 -4.74 -9.74 11.49
C ILE A 79 -4.84 -8.50 12.40
N HIS A 80 -4.26 -8.61 13.58
CA HIS A 80 -4.31 -7.54 14.58
C HIS A 80 -2.95 -6.90 14.85
N ARG A 81 -1.87 -7.54 14.37
CA ARG A 81 -0.50 -7.04 14.46
C ARG A 81 0.26 -7.43 13.20
N PRO A 82 1.25 -6.62 12.79
CA PRO A 82 2.06 -6.94 11.60
C PRO A 82 2.73 -8.33 11.66
N ASP A 83 3.17 -8.76 12.84
CA ASP A 83 3.87 -10.04 12.98
C ASP A 83 2.96 -11.26 12.78
N GLU A 84 1.66 -11.07 12.78
CA GLU A 84 0.71 -12.16 12.50
C GLU A 84 0.64 -12.52 11.01
N LEU A 85 1.14 -11.65 10.14
CA LEU A 85 1.08 -11.86 8.71
C LEU A 85 1.78 -13.15 8.30
N ALA A 86 3.00 -13.36 8.78
CA ALA A 86 3.79 -14.55 8.44
C ALA A 86 3.16 -15.85 8.95
N GLY A 87 2.30 -15.76 9.95
CA GLY A 87 1.61 -16.93 10.53
C GLY A 87 0.36 -17.37 9.77
N LEU A 88 -0.10 -16.61 8.78
CA LEU A 88 -1.26 -17.00 7.99
C LEU A 88 -0.93 -18.22 7.11
N PRO A 89 -1.85 -19.18 6.98
CA PRO A 89 -1.59 -20.37 6.17
C PRO A 89 -1.23 -20.02 4.73
N GLY A 90 -0.15 -20.64 4.22
CA GLY A 90 0.30 -20.47 2.84
C GLY A 90 0.89 -19.09 2.51
N MET A 91 1.19 -18.29 3.52
CA MET A 91 1.77 -16.96 3.31
C MET A 91 3.27 -17.10 3.04
N ASP A 92 3.68 -16.76 1.81
CA ASP A 92 5.06 -16.83 1.37
C ASP A 92 5.27 -15.94 0.15
N GLY A 93 6.51 -15.50 -0.08
CA GLY A 93 6.87 -14.69 -1.23
C GLY A 93 6.43 -13.23 -1.14
N GLN A 94 6.05 -12.67 -2.27
CA GLN A 94 5.75 -11.25 -2.38
C GLN A 94 4.39 -10.91 -1.80
N VAL A 95 4.36 -9.92 -0.91
CA VAL A 95 3.14 -9.33 -0.33
C VAL A 95 3.21 -7.83 -0.49
N PHE A 96 2.10 -7.19 -0.87
CA PHE A 96 2.05 -5.75 -1.05
C PHE A 96 1.28 -5.07 0.09
N ILE A 97 1.86 -4.01 0.64
CA ILE A 97 1.24 -3.18 1.67
C ILE A 97 0.64 -1.97 0.96
N ILE A 98 -0.67 -1.79 1.04
CA ILE A 98 -1.38 -0.83 0.19
C ILE A 98 -2.04 0.34 0.94
N GLY A 99 -1.81 0.47 2.24
CA GLY A 99 -2.20 1.66 2.99
C GLY A 99 -3.31 1.44 4.02
N GLY A 100 -3.71 2.46 4.67
CA GLY A 100 -3.24 3.84 4.64
C GLY A 100 -2.00 4.16 5.47
N ALA A 101 -1.90 5.44 5.86
CA ALA A 101 -0.70 5.97 6.51
C ALA A 101 -0.29 5.17 7.75
N GLU A 102 -1.22 4.81 8.61
CA GLU A 102 -0.93 4.02 9.81
C GLU A 102 -0.36 2.65 9.45
N ILE A 103 -0.86 2.05 8.38
CA ILE A 103 -0.43 0.72 7.95
C ILE A 103 0.96 0.80 7.32
N TYR A 104 1.23 1.82 6.50
CA TYR A 104 2.57 2.05 5.99
C TYR A 104 3.56 2.23 7.14
N ALA A 105 3.21 3.02 8.14
CA ALA A 105 4.07 3.24 9.30
C ALA A 105 4.33 1.95 10.08
N ALA A 106 3.29 1.14 10.29
CA ALA A 106 3.39 -0.11 11.03
C ALA A 106 4.30 -1.13 10.34
N PHE A 107 4.28 -1.18 9.01
CA PHE A 107 5.10 -2.12 8.25
C PHE A 107 6.45 -1.56 7.80
N MET A 108 6.70 -0.26 7.95
CA MET A 108 7.92 0.37 7.46
C MET A 108 9.21 -0.36 7.87
N PRO A 109 9.36 -0.78 9.16
CA PRO A 109 10.58 -1.52 9.56
C PRO A 109 10.73 -2.89 8.92
N LEU A 110 9.67 -3.41 8.30
CA LEU A 110 9.63 -4.76 7.73
C LEU A 110 9.70 -4.75 6.20
N LEU A 111 9.66 -3.57 5.57
CA LEU A 111 9.65 -3.46 4.11
C LEU A 111 11.00 -3.76 3.51
N ALA A 112 10.98 -4.48 2.38
CA ALA A 112 12.15 -4.64 1.53
C ALA A 112 12.35 -3.43 0.62
N ASP A 113 11.26 -2.86 0.13
CA ASP A 113 11.27 -1.73 -0.79
C ASP A 113 9.89 -1.06 -0.86
N LEU A 114 9.84 0.06 -1.57
CA LEU A 114 8.59 0.76 -1.86
C LEU A 114 8.51 1.05 -3.36
N LEU A 115 7.32 0.86 -3.92
CA LEU A 115 6.97 1.30 -5.27
C LEU A 115 6.12 2.56 -5.11
N VAL A 116 6.69 3.71 -5.44
CA VAL A 116 6.05 4.99 -5.21
C VAL A 116 5.73 5.65 -6.55
N SER A 117 4.45 5.96 -6.74
CA SER A 117 4.02 6.83 -7.85
C SER A 117 4.17 8.26 -7.38
N HIS A 118 5.16 8.95 -7.92
CA HIS A 118 5.44 10.34 -7.58
C HIS A 118 4.58 11.25 -8.47
N VAL A 119 3.52 11.79 -7.88
CA VAL A 119 2.57 12.65 -8.59
C VAL A 119 3.18 14.05 -8.68
N PHE A 120 3.33 14.57 -9.91
CA PHE A 120 4.03 15.83 -10.15
C PHE A 120 3.24 17.07 -9.70
N GLU A 121 1.92 17.00 -9.77
CA GLU A 121 1.04 18.09 -9.37
C GLU A 121 0.88 18.12 -7.85
N SER A 122 0.89 19.33 -7.27
CA SER A 122 0.57 19.49 -5.85
C SER A 122 -0.93 19.33 -5.62
N HIS A 123 -1.28 18.64 -4.54
CA HIS A 123 -2.66 18.48 -4.11
C HIS A 123 -2.74 18.70 -2.60
N ALA A 124 -3.76 19.44 -2.18
CA ALA A 124 -4.04 19.60 -0.76
C ALA A 124 -4.57 18.27 -0.20
N GLY A 125 -4.18 17.93 1.01
CA GLY A 125 -4.63 16.70 1.66
C GLY A 125 -4.51 16.78 3.16
N ASP A 126 -5.03 15.75 3.82
CA ASP A 126 -5.04 15.63 5.28
C ASP A 126 -4.31 14.38 5.77
N THR A 127 -3.75 13.61 4.86
CA THR A 127 -3.04 12.37 5.19
C THR A 127 -1.73 12.33 4.41
N TRP A 128 -0.64 12.01 5.12
CA TRP A 128 0.72 12.05 4.57
C TRP A 128 1.43 10.73 4.80
N LEU A 129 2.31 10.38 3.87
CA LEU A 129 3.17 9.22 4.02
C LEU A 129 4.32 9.54 4.98
N PRO A 130 4.64 8.63 5.93
CA PRO A 130 5.85 8.81 6.75
C PRO A 130 7.11 8.89 5.88
N GLU A 131 8.13 9.60 6.37
CA GLU A 131 9.43 9.66 5.69
C GLU A 131 10.04 8.27 5.62
N PHE A 132 10.62 7.94 4.46
CA PHE A 132 11.23 6.63 4.22
C PHE A 132 12.61 6.71 3.58
N GLU A 133 13.02 7.87 3.10
CA GLU A 133 14.22 8.00 2.27
C GLU A 133 15.51 7.71 3.03
N ALA A 134 15.52 7.88 4.34
CA ALA A 134 16.71 7.55 5.15
C ALA A 134 16.96 6.04 5.18
N GLU A 135 15.89 5.25 5.24
CA GLU A 135 15.94 3.78 5.27
C GLU A 135 16.05 3.18 3.88
N PHE A 136 15.59 3.90 2.85
CA PHE A 136 15.61 3.45 1.46
C PHE A 136 16.23 4.54 0.58
N PRO A 137 17.57 4.73 0.68
CA PRO A 137 18.24 5.90 0.08
C PRO A 137 18.46 5.80 -1.42
N GLN A 138 18.21 4.64 -2.03
CA GLN A 138 18.38 4.46 -3.47
C GLN A 138 17.02 4.46 -4.16
N SER A 139 16.99 4.89 -5.41
CA SER A 139 15.76 4.80 -6.21
C SER A 139 16.09 4.57 -7.67
N GLU A 140 15.16 3.93 -8.38
CA GLU A 140 15.22 3.75 -9.82
C GLU A 140 13.86 4.03 -10.43
N ILE A 141 13.83 4.65 -11.61
CA ILE A 141 12.59 4.90 -12.33
C ILE A 141 12.16 3.61 -13.03
N LEU A 142 10.93 3.16 -12.76
CA LEU A 142 10.36 2.00 -13.41
C LEU A 142 9.47 2.36 -14.59
N GLU A 143 8.63 3.40 -14.45
CA GLU A 143 7.71 3.86 -15.49
C GLU A 143 7.56 5.37 -15.40
N THR A 144 7.36 6.02 -16.53
CA THR A 144 7.15 7.46 -16.60
C THR A 144 5.86 7.76 -17.37
N TYR A 145 5.05 8.65 -16.81
CA TYR A 145 3.79 9.12 -17.37
C TYR A 145 3.78 10.64 -17.39
N ALA A 146 2.78 11.23 -18.05
CA ALA A 146 2.70 12.70 -18.17
C ALA A 146 2.54 13.41 -16.81
N THR A 147 1.83 12.79 -15.86
CA THR A 147 1.47 13.41 -14.58
C THR A 147 2.13 12.77 -13.37
N PHE A 148 2.84 11.67 -13.55
CA PHE A 148 3.55 11.00 -12.46
C PHE A 148 4.63 10.08 -13.01
N GLU A 149 5.53 9.65 -12.13
CA GLU A 149 6.48 8.59 -12.45
C GLU A 149 6.50 7.57 -11.30
N VAL A 150 6.75 6.31 -11.64
CA VAL A 150 6.86 5.25 -10.65
C VAL A 150 8.33 4.98 -10.38
N ARG A 151 8.72 5.07 -9.11
CA ARG A 151 10.07 4.74 -8.65
C ARG A 151 10.03 3.61 -7.64
N ARG A 152 11.01 2.74 -7.72
CA ARG A 152 11.29 1.78 -6.67
C ARG A 152 12.33 2.41 -5.74
N HIS A 153 12.01 2.47 -4.46
CA HIS A 153 12.95 2.95 -3.42
C HIS A 153 13.44 1.75 -2.62
N PHE A 154 14.75 1.67 -2.43
CA PHE A 154 15.38 0.53 -1.76
C PHE A 154 16.69 0.85 -1.07
#